data_8fe9f67152c780087229d1cc58d7c0a9
#
_entry.id   8fe9f67152c780087229d1cc58d7c0a9
#
_cell.length_a   1.000
_cell.length_b   1.000
_cell.length_c   1.000
_cell.angle_alpha   90.00
_cell.angle_beta   90.00
_cell.angle_gamma   90.00
#
_symmetry.space_group_name_H-M   'P 1'
#
loop_
_entity.id
_entity.type
_entity.pdbx_description
1 polymer ?
#
loop_
_entity_poly.entity_id
_entity_poly.type
_entity_poly.pdbx_seq_one_letter_code
_entity_poly.pdbx_strand_id
1 'polypeptide(L)'
;MSPEAGRVPPRAPDPSTLRPRLPSPLQPVDDERFTRRGVRLLLKRDDLIHPEIPGNKWRKLALNLRAADGRPLLTFGGAYSNHLRATAAAGRLLGCPTIGVVRGDELASRPLNPSLARCAADGMRLVFVERSVYRRKAEPQVLAGLLERAAPEGGAYVIPEGGSNALAARGCVELGRELAAGLGLEPGPGGGSGTAAPGPGGQRHPAAVAVAAVACGTAGTLAGLAAGLPPTVRALGLPVLKGDFLARETLRIQREAFGGRRGDWSLDGRFHAGGYARTSPELTRFADGFEAAHGVPLERMYVAKMLLGLTTLAEEGAFAPGTRVVAVVTGRPEPV
;
A
#
# COMPACT_ATOMS: atom_id res chain seq x y z
N MET A 1 12.79 -24.57 -47.88
CA MET A 1 12.15 -24.41 -46.56
C MET A 1 13.14 -23.65 -45.66
N SER A 2 12.97 -22.35 -45.55
CA SER A 2 13.81 -21.52 -44.67
C SER A 2 13.33 -21.65 -43.23
N PRO A 3 14.22 -21.81 -42.24
CA PRO A 3 13.80 -21.86 -40.83
C PRO A 3 13.32 -20.49 -40.42
N GLU A 4 12.12 -20.42 -39.84
CA GLU A 4 11.60 -19.25 -39.16
C GLU A 4 12.58 -18.82 -38.07
N ALA A 5 13.20 -17.68 -38.30
CA ALA A 5 14.03 -17.02 -37.30
C ALA A 5 13.19 -16.80 -36.04
N GLY A 6 13.60 -17.42 -34.95
CA GLY A 6 12.94 -17.31 -33.64
C GLY A 6 12.71 -15.84 -33.30
N ARG A 7 11.47 -15.42 -33.28
CA ARG A 7 11.05 -14.13 -32.69
C ARG A 7 11.42 -14.17 -31.22
N VAL A 8 12.50 -13.48 -30.86
CA VAL A 8 12.77 -13.13 -29.47
C VAL A 8 11.52 -12.39 -28.96
N PRO A 9 10.84 -12.87 -27.91
CA PRO A 9 9.68 -12.16 -27.39
C PRO A 9 10.11 -10.74 -27.02
N PRO A 10 9.29 -9.74 -27.32
CA PRO A 10 9.62 -8.36 -26.98
C PRO A 10 9.91 -8.28 -25.48
N ARG A 11 11.08 -7.74 -25.14
CA ARG A 11 11.51 -7.53 -23.75
C ARG A 11 10.43 -6.72 -23.05
N ALA A 12 9.97 -7.20 -21.87
CA ALA A 12 8.97 -6.51 -21.09
C ALA A 12 9.40 -5.05 -20.84
N PRO A 13 8.52 -4.07 -21.08
CA PRO A 13 8.86 -2.69 -20.85
C PRO A 13 9.19 -2.47 -19.37
N ASP A 14 10.32 -1.81 -19.09
CA ASP A 14 10.74 -1.46 -17.72
C ASP A 14 9.69 -0.51 -17.12
N PRO A 15 9.17 -0.78 -15.90
CA PRO A 15 8.27 0.14 -15.20
C PRO A 15 8.80 1.57 -15.07
N SER A 16 10.12 1.79 -15.11
CA SER A 16 10.72 3.13 -15.10
C SER A 16 10.30 3.98 -16.30
N THR A 17 9.90 3.37 -17.41
CA THR A 17 9.38 4.07 -18.61
C THR A 17 8.10 4.84 -18.32
N LEU A 18 7.37 4.48 -17.25
CA LEU A 18 6.15 5.17 -16.80
C LEU A 18 6.45 6.52 -16.10
N ARG A 19 7.72 6.87 -15.90
CA ARG A 19 8.19 8.17 -15.38
C ARG A 19 7.51 8.57 -14.07
N PRO A 20 7.61 7.78 -12.99
CA PRO A 20 7.07 8.15 -11.69
C PRO A 20 7.73 9.40 -11.16
N ARG A 21 6.95 10.26 -10.50
CA ARG A 21 7.47 11.46 -9.82
C ARG A 21 8.01 11.07 -8.45
N LEU A 22 9.28 10.73 -8.39
CA LEU A 22 10.01 10.36 -7.17
C LEU A 22 11.24 11.28 -7.00
N PRO A 23 11.58 11.66 -5.75
CA PRO A 23 10.82 11.38 -4.52
C PRO A 23 9.45 12.08 -4.52
N SER A 24 8.45 11.46 -3.89
CA SER A 24 7.15 12.12 -3.74
C SER A 24 7.25 13.30 -2.75
N PRO A 25 6.45 14.37 -2.92
CA PRO A 25 6.58 15.56 -2.08
C PRO A 25 6.32 15.28 -0.59
N LEU A 26 7.04 16.00 0.28
CA LEU A 26 6.76 16.10 1.71
C LEU A 26 6.20 17.50 1.97
N GLN A 27 4.90 17.59 2.22
CA GLN A 27 4.15 18.83 2.35
C GLN A 27 3.82 19.13 3.80
N PRO A 28 4.27 20.24 4.39
CA PRO A 28 3.81 20.66 5.71
C PRO A 28 2.34 21.09 5.65
N VAL A 29 1.63 20.82 6.75
CA VAL A 29 0.23 21.21 6.94
C VAL A 29 0.11 21.91 8.28
N ASP A 30 -0.40 23.12 8.28
CA ASP A 30 -0.72 23.84 9.49
C ASP A 30 -2.14 23.48 9.94
N ASP A 31 -2.22 22.60 10.94
CA ASP A 31 -3.47 22.12 11.51
C ASP A 31 -3.44 22.35 13.04
N GLU A 32 -4.35 23.16 13.52
CA GLU A 32 -4.40 23.57 14.93
C GLU A 32 -4.47 22.40 15.92
N ARG A 33 -5.08 21.27 15.51
CA ARG A 33 -5.19 20.08 16.37
C ARG A 33 -3.83 19.46 16.68
N PHE A 34 -2.84 19.69 15.81
CA PHE A 34 -1.46 19.30 16.03
C PHE A 34 -0.62 20.42 16.63
N THR A 35 -0.72 21.64 16.10
CA THR A 35 0.14 22.75 16.52
C THR A 35 -0.10 23.18 17.98
N ARG A 36 -1.35 23.11 18.48
CA ARG A 36 -1.67 23.32 19.92
C ARG A 36 -0.97 22.33 20.85
N ARG A 37 -0.55 21.19 20.35
CA ARG A 37 0.20 20.17 21.11
C ARG A 37 1.70 20.25 20.85
N GLY A 38 2.18 21.27 20.15
CA GLY A 38 3.59 21.41 19.75
C GLY A 38 4.04 20.35 18.73
N VAL A 39 3.10 19.74 18.00
CA VAL A 39 3.35 18.69 17.00
C VAL A 39 3.24 19.30 15.60
N ARG A 40 4.09 18.85 14.66
CA ARG A 40 4.03 19.28 13.27
C ARG A 40 3.47 18.15 12.39
N LEU A 41 2.41 18.45 11.63
CA LEU A 41 1.86 17.54 10.64
C LEU A 41 2.52 17.76 9.28
N LEU A 42 2.95 16.67 8.64
CA LEU A 42 3.44 16.65 7.26
C LEU A 42 2.69 15.56 6.49
N LEU A 43 2.44 15.80 5.21
CA LEU A 43 1.86 14.82 4.29
C LEU A 43 2.94 14.31 3.33
N LYS A 44 3.19 13.03 3.30
CA LYS A 44 3.98 12.39 2.25
C LYS A 44 3.06 12.06 1.09
N ARG A 45 3.15 12.85 0.02
CA ARG A 45 2.20 12.88 -1.09
C ARG A 45 2.49 11.78 -2.13
N ASP A 46 2.41 10.52 -1.68
CA ASP A 46 2.56 9.37 -2.58
C ASP A 46 1.45 9.30 -3.63
N ASP A 47 0.29 9.90 -3.35
CA ASP A 47 -0.80 10.08 -4.31
C ASP A 47 -0.39 10.83 -5.59
N LEU A 48 0.74 11.56 -5.56
CA LEU A 48 1.27 12.32 -6.68
C LEU A 48 2.34 11.57 -7.50
N ILE A 49 2.70 10.33 -7.12
CA ILE A 49 3.76 9.57 -7.80
C ILE A 49 3.43 9.34 -9.28
N HIS A 50 2.21 8.93 -9.57
CA HIS A 50 1.76 8.68 -10.94
C HIS A 50 0.25 8.91 -11.06
N PRO A 51 -0.25 9.51 -12.15
CA PRO A 51 -1.66 9.86 -12.30
C PRO A 51 -2.59 8.64 -12.30
N GLU A 52 -2.17 7.51 -12.85
CA GLU A 52 -3.00 6.32 -13.03
C GLU A 52 -2.62 5.15 -12.11
N ILE A 53 -1.41 5.14 -11.55
CA ILE A 53 -0.95 4.15 -10.58
C ILE A 53 -0.61 4.86 -9.27
N PRO A 54 -1.61 5.40 -8.56
CA PRO A 54 -1.35 6.30 -7.46
C PRO A 54 -0.80 5.61 -6.22
N GLY A 55 -0.03 6.39 -5.48
CA GLY A 55 0.36 6.11 -4.12
C GLY A 55 1.23 4.88 -3.95
N ASN A 56 0.98 4.21 -2.84
CA ASN A 56 1.72 3.01 -2.46
C ASN A 56 1.58 1.85 -3.48
N LYS A 57 0.64 1.92 -4.41
CA LYS A 57 0.48 0.88 -5.44
C LYS A 57 1.63 0.92 -6.44
N TRP A 58 2.10 2.12 -6.82
CA TRP A 58 3.33 2.24 -7.59
C TRP A 58 4.49 1.50 -6.92
N ARG A 59 4.78 1.82 -5.65
CA ARG A 59 5.91 1.23 -4.91
C ARG A 59 5.81 -0.28 -4.80
N LYS A 60 4.61 -0.80 -4.56
CA LYS A 60 4.35 -2.23 -4.47
C LYS A 60 4.45 -2.96 -5.80
N LEU A 61 4.03 -2.32 -6.89
CA LEU A 61 4.00 -2.93 -8.21
C LEU A 61 5.36 -2.88 -8.92
N ALA A 62 6.16 -1.85 -8.73
CA ALA A 62 7.37 -1.62 -9.50
C ALA A 62 8.31 -2.85 -9.59
N LEU A 63 8.63 -3.50 -8.46
CA LEU A 63 9.46 -4.70 -8.45
C LEU A 63 8.71 -5.97 -8.93
N ASN A 64 7.40 -6.05 -8.68
CA ASN A 64 6.57 -7.15 -9.18
C ASN A 64 6.46 -7.12 -10.70
N LEU A 65 6.30 -5.94 -11.30
CA LEU A 65 6.25 -5.76 -12.76
C LEU A 65 7.56 -6.19 -13.42
N ARG A 66 8.71 -5.83 -12.83
CA ARG A 66 10.03 -6.32 -13.30
C ARG A 66 10.15 -7.83 -13.20
N ALA A 67 9.72 -8.42 -12.08
CA ALA A 67 9.78 -9.86 -11.86
C ALA A 67 8.78 -10.65 -12.74
N ALA A 68 7.70 -10.01 -13.17
CA ALA A 68 6.75 -10.61 -14.11
C ALA A 68 7.37 -10.83 -15.49
N ASP A 69 8.31 -9.98 -15.90
CA ASP A 69 9.06 -10.08 -17.16
C ASP A 69 8.14 -10.30 -18.38
N GLY A 70 7.12 -9.45 -18.53
CA GLY A 70 6.14 -9.50 -19.61
C GLY A 70 5.07 -10.59 -19.51
N ARG A 71 5.13 -11.47 -18.53
CA ARG A 71 4.07 -12.47 -18.30
C ARG A 71 2.75 -11.80 -17.95
N PRO A 72 1.61 -12.38 -18.30
CA PRO A 72 0.31 -11.92 -17.81
C PRO A 72 0.30 -11.78 -16.29
N LEU A 73 -0.29 -10.70 -15.78
CA LEU A 73 -0.38 -10.45 -14.35
C LEU A 73 -1.71 -10.96 -13.82
N LEU A 74 -1.69 -11.87 -12.86
CA LEU A 74 -2.90 -12.30 -12.14
C LEU A 74 -2.87 -11.73 -10.74
N THR A 75 -3.93 -11.06 -10.34
CA THR A 75 -4.06 -10.54 -8.97
C THR A 75 -5.47 -10.65 -8.42
N PHE A 76 -5.65 -10.29 -7.16
CA PHE A 76 -6.85 -10.51 -6.37
C PHE A 76 -7.38 -9.21 -5.77
N GLY A 77 -8.71 -9.08 -5.69
CA GLY A 77 -9.32 -7.94 -5.02
C GLY A 77 -10.83 -8.06 -4.85
N GLY A 78 -11.40 -7.21 -4.01
CA GLY A 78 -12.85 -6.99 -3.96
C GLY A 78 -13.29 -5.98 -5.02
N ALA A 79 -14.60 -5.73 -5.10
CA ALA A 79 -15.23 -4.87 -6.10
C ALA A 79 -14.70 -3.42 -6.17
N TYR A 80 -14.14 -2.90 -5.08
CA TYR A 80 -13.59 -1.53 -4.98
C TYR A 80 -12.08 -1.54 -4.70
N SER A 81 -11.36 -2.52 -5.25
CA SER A 81 -9.94 -2.70 -4.97
C SER A 81 -9.06 -1.69 -5.72
N ASN A 82 -8.44 -0.77 -4.99
CA ASN A 82 -7.40 0.13 -5.53
C ASN A 82 -6.22 -0.64 -6.13
N HIS A 83 -6.00 -1.88 -5.70
CA HIS A 83 -4.93 -2.70 -6.24
C HIS A 83 -5.29 -3.28 -7.61
N LEU A 84 -6.53 -3.76 -7.81
CA LEU A 84 -6.99 -4.20 -9.14
C LEU A 84 -6.86 -3.06 -10.16
N ARG A 85 -7.33 -1.87 -9.83
CA ARG A 85 -7.24 -0.69 -10.71
C ARG A 85 -5.80 -0.33 -11.06
N ALA A 86 -4.92 -0.27 -10.06
CA ALA A 86 -3.52 0.05 -10.28
C ALA A 86 -2.81 -1.02 -11.14
N THR A 87 -3.16 -2.30 -10.97
CA THR A 87 -2.61 -3.38 -11.78
C THR A 87 -3.14 -3.33 -13.22
N ALA A 88 -4.44 -3.05 -13.41
CA ALA A 88 -5.04 -2.89 -14.73
C ALA A 88 -4.39 -1.73 -15.49
N ALA A 89 -4.28 -0.56 -14.87
CA ALA A 89 -3.61 0.60 -15.45
C ALA A 89 -2.14 0.32 -15.80
N ALA A 90 -1.40 -0.35 -14.90
CA ALA A 90 -0.01 -0.74 -15.17
C ALA A 90 0.09 -1.69 -16.37
N GLY A 91 -0.81 -2.67 -16.46
CA GLY A 91 -0.85 -3.60 -17.61
C GLY A 91 -1.13 -2.89 -18.93
N ARG A 92 -2.12 -2.00 -18.96
CA ARG A 92 -2.43 -1.19 -20.16
C ARG A 92 -1.24 -0.32 -20.58
N LEU A 93 -0.62 0.39 -19.63
CA LEU A 93 0.51 1.28 -19.90
C LEU A 93 1.77 0.54 -20.37
N LEU A 94 1.96 -0.69 -19.91
CA LEU A 94 3.12 -1.52 -20.25
C LEU A 94 2.84 -2.56 -21.35
N GLY A 95 1.61 -2.61 -21.88
CA GLY A 95 1.22 -3.61 -22.86
C GLY A 95 1.22 -5.04 -22.32
N CYS A 96 1.01 -5.22 -21.02
CA CYS A 96 1.04 -6.51 -20.33
C CYS A 96 -0.40 -6.96 -20.01
N PRO A 97 -0.84 -8.17 -20.40
CA PRO A 97 -2.17 -8.66 -20.07
C PRO A 97 -2.39 -8.76 -18.57
N THR A 98 -3.59 -8.39 -18.11
CA THR A 98 -3.94 -8.43 -16.68
C THR A 98 -5.21 -9.24 -16.42
N ILE A 99 -5.22 -9.95 -15.29
CA ILE A 99 -6.31 -10.80 -14.85
C ILE A 99 -6.62 -10.45 -13.39
N GLY A 100 -7.85 -10.03 -13.15
CA GLY A 100 -8.34 -9.72 -11.81
C GLY A 100 -9.28 -10.80 -11.30
N VAL A 101 -8.86 -11.56 -10.27
CA VAL A 101 -9.73 -12.49 -9.57
C VAL A 101 -10.54 -11.71 -8.54
N VAL A 102 -11.83 -11.55 -8.80
CA VAL A 102 -12.74 -10.70 -8.04
C VAL A 102 -13.54 -11.54 -7.04
N ARG A 103 -13.56 -11.10 -5.78
CA ARG A 103 -14.32 -11.74 -4.70
C ARG A 103 -15.81 -11.49 -4.84
N GLY A 104 -16.59 -12.54 -5.03
CA GLY A 104 -18.05 -12.54 -5.13
C GLY A 104 -18.49 -12.88 -6.55
N ASP A 105 -18.90 -14.12 -6.76
CA ASP A 105 -19.42 -14.63 -8.03
C ASP A 105 -20.77 -14.00 -8.38
N GLU A 106 -21.52 -13.55 -7.37
CA GLU A 106 -22.77 -12.81 -7.53
C GLU A 106 -22.60 -11.48 -8.32
N LEU A 107 -21.39 -10.99 -8.44
CA LEU A 107 -21.08 -9.78 -9.20
C LEU A 107 -21.00 -10.02 -10.71
N ALA A 108 -20.83 -11.28 -11.15
CA ALA A 108 -20.71 -11.62 -12.56
C ALA A 108 -22.01 -11.36 -13.35
N SER A 109 -23.16 -11.46 -12.68
CA SER A 109 -24.49 -11.24 -13.27
C SER A 109 -25.02 -9.83 -13.10
N ARG A 110 -24.24 -8.91 -12.54
CA ARG A 110 -24.62 -7.51 -12.28
C ARG A 110 -23.84 -6.56 -13.15
N PRO A 111 -24.38 -5.36 -13.44
CA PRO A 111 -23.58 -4.30 -14.05
C PRO A 111 -22.31 -4.03 -13.22
N LEU A 112 -21.20 -3.83 -13.89
CA LEU A 112 -19.95 -3.51 -13.23
C LEU A 112 -20.07 -2.16 -12.50
N ASN A 113 -19.65 -2.12 -11.24
CA ASN A 113 -19.50 -0.84 -10.56
C ASN A 113 -18.38 0.00 -11.21
N PRO A 114 -18.28 1.31 -10.95
CA PRO A 114 -17.30 2.19 -11.61
C PRO A 114 -15.84 1.69 -11.49
N SER A 115 -15.47 1.10 -10.35
CA SER A 115 -14.12 0.59 -10.11
C SER A 115 -13.78 -0.63 -10.99
N LEU A 116 -14.68 -1.60 -11.10
CA LEU A 116 -14.50 -2.77 -11.97
C LEU A 116 -14.66 -2.41 -13.45
N ALA A 117 -15.57 -1.49 -13.79
CA ALA A 117 -15.71 -0.97 -15.14
C ALA A 117 -14.41 -0.31 -15.63
N ARG A 118 -13.74 0.46 -14.75
CA ARG A 118 -12.43 1.02 -15.06
C ARG A 118 -11.37 -0.06 -15.28
N CYS A 119 -11.33 -1.10 -14.44
CA CYS A 119 -10.41 -2.23 -14.66
C CYS A 119 -10.64 -2.90 -16.03
N ALA A 120 -11.89 -3.14 -16.40
CA ALA A 120 -12.25 -3.71 -17.70
C ALA A 120 -11.89 -2.79 -18.86
N ALA A 121 -12.13 -1.48 -18.75
CA ALA A 121 -11.74 -0.49 -19.73
C ALA A 121 -10.23 -0.39 -19.93
N ASP A 122 -9.44 -0.63 -18.86
CA ASP A 122 -7.99 -0.76 -18.92
C ASP A 122 -7.51 -2.14 -19.45
N GLY A 123 -8.43 -2.99 -19.96
CA GLY A 123 -8.12 -4.29 -20.57
C GLY A 123 -7.93 -5.43 -19.56
N MET A 124 -8.29 -5.25 -18.29
CA MET A 124 -8.21 -6.33 -17.31
C MET A 124 -9.34 -7.35 -17.53
N ARG A 125 -8.99 -8.62 -17.68
CA ARG A 125 -9.95 -9.71 -17.64
C ARG A 125 -10.41 -9.98 -16.22
N LEU A 126 -11.70 -9.81 -15.93
CA LEU A 126 -12.29 -10.03 -14.63
C LEU A 126 -12.79 -11.48 -14.49
N VAL A 127 -12.37 -12.18 -13.46
CA VAL A 127 -12.77 -13.54 -13.13
C VAL A 127 -13.44 -13.53 -11.74
N PHE A 128 -14.75 -13.67 -11.72
CA PHE A 128 -15.50 -13.67 -10.47
C PHE A 128 -15.50 -15.06 -9.84
N VAL A 129 -15.28 -15.12 -8.53
CA VAL A 129 -15.19 -16.37 -7.77
C VAL A 129 -15.96 -16.28 -6.45
N GLU A 130 -16.48 -17.39 -6.01
CA GLU A 130 -17.17 -17.51 -4.73
C GLU A 130 -16.30 -17.01 -3.57
N ARG A 131 -16.93 -16.41 -2.56
CA ARG A 131 -16.23 -15.89 -1.37
C ARG A 131 -15.51 -16.98 -0.60
N SER A 132 -16.02 -18.22 -0.62
CA SER A 132 -15.40 -19.41 -0.05
C SER A 132 -14.07 -19.76 -0.72
N VAL A 133 -14.06 -19.85 -2.05
CA VAL A 133 -12.89 -20.08 -2.88
C VAL A 133 -11.88 -18.94 -2.73
N TYR A 134 -12.37 -17.69 -2.76
CA TYR A 134 -11.51 -16.51 -2.60
C TYR A 134 -10.75 -16.49 -1.27
N ARG A 135 -11.37 -16.92 -0.17
CA ARG A 135 -10.70 -17.01 1.14
C ARG A 135 -9.52 -18.00 1.13
N ARG A 136 -9.61 -19.03 0.30
CA ARG A 136 -8.62 -20.11 0.17
C ARG A 136 -7.60 -19.89 -0.96
N LYS A 137 -7.63 -18.73 -1.62
CA LYS A 137 -6.80 -18.40 -2.81
C LYS A 137 -5.28 -18.56 -2.62
N ALA A 138 -4.78 -18.61 -1.37
CA ALA A 138 -3.38 -18.86 -1.07
C ALA A 138 -3.03 -20.35 -0.96
N GLU A 139 -4.02 -21.24 -0.91
CA GLU A 139 -3.80 -22.68 -0.91
C GLU A 139 -3.31 -23.14 -2.30
N PRO A 140 -2.23 -23.92 -2.39
CA PRO A 140 -1.62 -24.27 -3.67
C PRO A 140 -2.59 -24.89 -4.69
N GLN A 141 -3.46 -25.78 -4.26
CA GLN A 141 -4.45 -26.44 -5.14
C GLN A 141 -5.52 -25.46 -5.64
N VAL A 142 -6.01 -24.57 -4.78
CA VAL A 142 -7.00 -23.56 -5.16
C VAL A 142 -6.36 -22.56 -6.13
N LEU A 143 -5.14 -22.13 -5.85
CA LEU A 143 -4.41 -21.23 -6.74
C LEU A 143 -4.14 -21.87 -8.11
N ALA A 144 -3.75 -23.14 -8.17
CA ALA A 144 -3.55 -23.88 -9.42
C ALA A 144 -4.83 -23.91 -10.26
N GLY A 145 -5.98 -24.28 -9.67
CA GLY A 145 -7.27 -24.28 -10.38
C GLY A 145 -7.72 -22.87 -10.82
N LEU A 146 -7.38 -21.82 -10.06
CA LEU A 146 -7.64 -20.45 -10.48
C LEU A 146 -6.75 -20.05 -11.66
N LEU A 147 -5.49 -20.47 -11.69
CA LEU A 147 -4.57 -20.22 -12.80
C LEU A 147 -5.01 -20.96 -14.09
N GLU A 148 -5.37 -22.23 -13.98
CA GLU A 148 -5.90 -23.00 -15.13
C GLU A 148 -7.13 -22.34 -15.74
N ARG A 149 -8.07 -21.91 -14.91
CA ARG A 149 -9.30 -21.22 -15.37
C ARG A 149 -9.01 -19.83 -15.93
N ALA A 150 -8.07 -19.12 -15.32
CA ALA A 150 -7.81 -17.71 -15.60
C ALA A 150 -6.70 -17.47 -16.63
N ALA A 151 -5.75 -18.37 -16.83
CA ALA A 151 -4.62 -18.22 -17.73
C ALA A 151 -4.24 -19.56 -18.37
N PRO A 152 -5.14 -20.19 -19.16
CA PRO A 152 -4.93 -21.53 -19.69
C PRO A 152 -3.75 -21.64 -20.67
N GLU A 153 -3.38 -20.55 -21.34
CA GLU A 153 -2.37 -20.54 -22.40
C GLU A 153 -0.92 -20.39 -21.91
N GLY A 154 -0.68 -20.51 -20.60
CA GLY A 154 0.67 -20.52 -20.06
C GLY A 154 0.94 -19.43 -19.01
N GLY A 155 0.97 -19.83 -17.81
CA GLY A 155 1.52 -19.23 -16.60
C GLY A 155 1.44 -17.70 -16.43
N ALA A 156 0.53 -17.22 -15.61
CA ALA A 156 0.52 -15.83 -15.15
C ALA A 156 1.49 -15.62 -13.97
N TYR A 157 2.06 -14.43 -13.88
CA TYR A 157 2.75 -13.97 -12.68
C TYR A 157 1.72 -13.56 -11.63
N VAL A 158 1.77 -14.23 -10.48
CA VAL A 158 0.79 -14.01 -9.40
C VAL A 158 1.25 -12.89 -8.46
N ILE A 159 0.44 -11.85 -8.39
CA ILE A 159 0.60 -10.77 -7.40
C ILE A 159 -0.49 -10.96 -6.32
N PRO A 160 -0.13 -11.15 -5.05
CA PRO A 160 -1.11 -11.35 -3.98
C PRO A 160 -2.07 -10.17 -3.79
N GLU A 161 -3.17 -10.41 -3.07
CA GLU A 161 -4.16 -9.38 -2.72
C GLU A 161 -3.50 -8.13 -2.12
N GLY A 162 -3.91 -6.97 -2.63
CA GLY A 162 -3.34 -5.68 -2.24
C GLY A 162 -1.88 -5.48 -2.64
N GLY A 163 -1.32 -6.40 -3.46
CA GLY A 163 0.07 -6.38 -3.90
C GLY A 163 1.07 -6.65 -2.78
N SER A 164 0.69 -7.39 -1.72
CA SER A 164 1.54 -7.52 -0.53
C SER A 164 2.34 -8.82 -0.52
N ASN A 165 3.59 -8.74 -0.95
CA ASN A 165 4.60 -9.80 -0.92
C ASN A 165 5.99 -9.22 -0.58
N ALA A 166 7.02 -10.04 -0.59
CA ALA A 166 8.40 -9.62 -0.31
C ALA A 166 8.90 -8.52 -1.27
N LEU A 167 8.60 -8.62 -2.57
CA LEU A 167 8.98 -7.59 -3.56
C LEU A 167 8.27 -6.27 -3.30
N ALA A 168 6.99 -6.30 -2.94
CA ALA A 168 6.24 -5.11 -2.59
C ALA A 168 6.83 -4.41 -1.35
N ALA A 169 7.21 -5.17 -0.32
CA ALA A 169 7.87 -4.60 0.86
C ALA A 169 9.22 -3.98 0.49
N ARG A 170 10.03 -4.65 -0.32
CA ARG A 170 11.30 -4.09 -0.83
C ARG A 170 11.08 -2.81 -1.63
N GLY A 171 10.05 -2.75 -2.47
CA GLY A 171 9.67 -1.54 -3.22
C GLY A 171 9.21 -0.38 -2.33
N CYS A 172 8.67 -0.67 -1.15
CA CYS A 172 8.25 0.33 -0.17
C CYS A 172 9.39 0.81 0.76
N VAL A 173 10.59 0.20 0.71
CA VAL A 173 11.74 0.67 1.50
C VAL A 173 12.11 2.10 1.11
N GLU A 174 12.03 2.42 -0.17
CA GLU A 174 12.36 3.75 -0.69
C GLU A 174 11.46 4.85 -0.08
N LEU A 175 10.22 4.56 0.24
CA LEU A 175 9.34 5.49 0.97
C LEU A 175 9.95 5.93 2.30
N GLY A 176 10.51 4.98 3.07
CA GLY A 176 11.17 5.28 4.35
C GLY A 176 12.45 6.12 4.16
N ARG A 177 13.24 5.81 3.13
CA ARG A 177 14.45 6.57 2.79
C ARG A 177 14.15 8.00 2.34
N GLU A 178 13.16 8.17 1.47
CA GLU A 178 12.69 9.50 1.05
C GLU A 178 12.19 10.32 2.23
N LEU A 179 11.49 9.68 3.19
CA LEU A 179 11.04 10.36 4.41
C LEU A 179 12.21 10.78 5.29
N ALA A 180 13.19 9.91 5.50
CA ALA A 180 14.38 10.23 6.26
C ALA A 180 15.11 11.44 5.65
N ALA A 181 15.37 11.41 4.35
CA ALA A 181 16.00 12.50 3.62
C ALA A 181 15.19 13.81 3.70
N GLY A 182 13.86 13.74 3.47
CA GLY A 182 12.97 14.91 3.54
C GLY A 182 12.85 15.51 4.94
N LEU A 183 13.13 14.73 5.98
CA LEU A 183 13.19 15.18 7.36
C LEU A 183 14.59 15.64 7.79
N GLY A 184 15.59 15.59 6.90
CA GLY A 184 16.98 15.89 7.24
C GLY A 184 17.58 14.90 8.24
N LEU A 185 17.12 13.65 8.21
CA LEU A 185 17.62 12.58 9.07
C LEU A 185 18.52 11.68 8.22
N GLU A 186 19.79 11.57 8.61
CA GLU A 186 20.72 10.65 7.96
C GLU A 186 20.26 9.20 8.15
N PRO A 187 20.34 8.36 7.11
CA PRO A 187 20.20 6.93 7.30
C PRO A 187 21.29 6.47 8.26
N GLY A 188 20.90 5.79 9.32
CA GLY A 188 21.88 5.25 10.28
C GLY A 188 22.97 4.45 9.55
N PRO A 189 24.22 4.42 10.02
CA PRO A 189 25.35 3.75 9.36
C PRO A 189 25.01 2.27 9.16
N GLY A 190 24.80 1.89 7.93
CA GLY A 190 24.80 0.53 7.42
C GLY A 190 23.69 -0.38 7.97
N GLY A 191 22.90 -0.93 7.09
CA GLY A 191 22.00 -2.04 7.36
C GLY A 191 22.72 -3.28 7.90
N GLY A 192 23.38 -3.16 9.04
CA GLY A 192 23.88 -4.25 9.84
C GLY A 192 22.70 -4.99 10.46
N SER A 193 22.71 -6.29 10.45
CA SER A 193 21.79 -7.24 11.07
C SER A 193 21.74 -7.04 12.61
N GLY A 194 21.14 -5.95 13.05
CA GLY A 194 20.82 -5.74 14.45
C GLY A 194 19.53 -6.49 14.79
N THR A 195 19.63 -7.73 15.17
CA THR A 195 18.59 -8.48 15.87
C THR A 195 18.46 -7.91 17.28
N ALA A 196 17.70 -6.85 17.45
CA ALA A 196 17.21 -6.50 18.77
C ALA A 196 15.97 -7.35 19.06
N ALA A 197 16.15 -8.47 19.71
CA ALA A 197 15.07 -9.17 20.39
C ALA A 197 14.53 -8.25 21.51
N PRO A 198 13.21 -8.19 21.76
CA PRO A 198 12.69 -7.48 22.92
C PRO A 198 13.10 -8.24 24.18
N GLY A 199 14.04 -7.69 24.93
CA GLY A 199 14.33 -8.14 26.30
C GLY A 199 13.16 -7.79 27.22
N PRO A 200 12.88 -8.59 28.26
CA PRO A 200 11.89 -8.27 29.27
C PRO A 200 12.51 -7.23 30.22
N GLY A 201 12.26 -5.97 29.96
CA GLY A 201 12.73 -4.87 30.80
C GLY A 201 12.63 -3.58 30.02
N GLY A 202 11.74 -2.68 30.47
CA GLY A 202 11.39 -1.43 29.84
C GLY A 202 12.56 -0.50 29.55
N GLN A 203 13.26 -0.74 28.49
CA GLN A 203 14.16 0.25 27.91
C GLN A 203 13.30 1.30 27.23
N ARG A 204 13.29 2.51 27.82
CA ARG A 204 12.77 3.70 27.18
C ARG A 204 13.60 3.93 25.91
N HIS A 205 13.05 3.60 24.74
CA HIS A 205 13.62 4.06 23.48
C HIS A 205 13.72 5.60 23.53
N PRO A 206 14.80 6.20 23.02
CA PRO A 206 14.86 7.66 22.90
C PRO A 206 13.58 8.14 22.21
N ALA A 207 13.00 9.23 22.71
CA ALA A 207 11.75 9.77 22.17
C ALA A 207 11.88 9.90 20.65
N ALA A 208 10.99 9.27 19.90
CA ALA A 208 11.05 9.29 18.43
C ALA A 208 10.95 10.74 17.95
N VAL A 209 11.92 11.19 17.17
CA VAL A 209 11.94 12.54 16.59
C VAL A 209 10.81 12.72 15.58
N ALA A 210 10.36 11.62 14.98
CA ALA A 210 9.24 11.62 14.05
C ALA A 210 8.46 10.30 14.10
N VAL A 211 7.19 10.37 13.68
CA VAL A 211 6.31 9.22 13.48
C VAL A 211 5.84 9.23 12.03
N ALA A 212 6.11 8.16 11.28
CA ALA A 212 5.62 7.98 9.93
C ALA A 212 4.41 7.05 9.93
N ALA A 213 3.23 7.59 9.65
CA ALA A 213 1.97 6.87 9.72
C ALA A 213 1.46 6.44 8.34
N VAL A 214 0.92 5.22 8.26
CA VAL A 214 0.31 4.68 7.04
C VAL A 214 -0.96 3.89 7.33
N ALA A 215 -2.00 4.10 6.52
CA ALA A 215 -3.21 3.29 6.57
C ALA A 215 -2.95 1.86 6.09
N CYS A 216 -3.37 0.86 6.86
CA CYS A 216 -3.10 -0.55 6.62
C CYS A 216 -4.36 -1.34 6.26
N GLY A 217 -4.52 -1.73 4.98
CA GLY A 217 -5.45 -2.78 4.56
C GLY A 217 -4.74 -4.13 4.41
N THR A 218 -3.48 -4.07 3.96
CA THR A 218 -2.54 -5.20 3.92
C THR A 218 -1.18 -4.71 4.42
N ALA A 219 -0.37 -5.61 4.93
CA ALA A 219 0.83 -5.24 5.68
C ALA A 219 2.03 -4.73 4.84
N GLY A 220 2.02 -4.93 3.52
CA GLY A 220 3.21 -4.74 2.68
C GLY A 220 3.81 -3.33 2.72
N THR A 221 2.97 -2.27 2.78
CA THR A 221 3.49 -0.89 2.84
C THR A 221 4.16 -0.61 4.18
N LEU A 222 3.52 -0.99 5.30
CA LEU A 222 4.09 -0.83 6.63
C LEU A 222 5.40 -1.60 6.77
N ALA A 223 5.44 -2.85 6.26
CA ALA A 223 6.63 -3.70 6.31
C ALA A 223 7.85 -3.05 5.63
N GLY A 224 7.65 -2.46 4.46
CA GLY A 224 8.70 -1.79 3.71
C GLY A 224 9.05 -0.41 4.25
N LEU A 225 8.04 0.40 4.59
CA LEU A 225 8.23 1.72 5.21
C LEU A 225 9.13 1.59 6.45
N ALA A 226 8.77 0.72 7.39
CA ALA A 226 9.53 0.51 8.62
C ALA A 226 10.98 0.08 8.34
N ALA A 227 11.21 -0.77 7.33
CA ALA A 227 12.55 -1.21 6.96
C ALA A 227 13.43 -0.11 6.33
N GLY A 228 12.82 0.94 5.79
CA GLY A 228 13.52 2.08 5.18
C GLY A 228 13.74 3.26 6.12
N LEU A 229 13.11 3.27 7.28
CA LEU A 229 13.21 4.36 8.26
C LEU A 229 14.46 4.20 9.16
N PRO A 230 15.09 5.32 9.57
CA PRO A 230 16.15 5.28 10.58
C PRO A 230 15.57 4.97 11.97
N PRO A 231 16.41 4.52 12.94
CA PRO A 231 15.97 4.16 14.29
C PRO A 231 15.27 5.28 15.07
N THR A 232 15.49 6.53 14.69
CA THR A 232 14.89 7.73 15.29
C THR A 232 13.46 8.01 14.82
N VAL A 233 12.95 7.24 13.85
CA VAL A 233 11.59 7.39 13.29
C VAL A 233 10.81 6.10 13.48
N ARG A 234 9.68 6.18 14.17
CA ARG A 234 8.76 5.06 14.33
C ARG A 234 7.74 5.03 13.19
N ALA A 235 7.49 3.85 12.62
CA ALA A 235 6.37 3.62 11.72
C ALA A 235 5.10 3.28 12.52
N LEU A 236 3.99 3.97 12.22
CA LEU A 236 2.69 3.71 12.81
C LEU A 236 1.71 3.24 11.74
N GLY A 237 1.28 1.99 11.82
CA GLY A 237 0.23 1.47 10.98
C GLY A 237 -1.15 1.69 11.60
N LEU A 238 -2.10 2.25 10.83
CA LEU A 238 -3.49 2.36 11.25
C LEU A 238 -4.35 1.39 10.42
N PRO A 239 -4.75 0.24 11.00
CA PRO A 239 -5.60 -0.74 10.34
C PRO A 239 -6.95 -0.15 9.93
N VAL A 240 -7.37 -0.40 8.67
CA VAL A 240 -8.70 -0.04 8.18
C VAL A 240 -9.68 -1.23 8.22
N LEU A 241 -9.21 -2.36 8.71
CA LEU A 241 -9.92 -3.63 8.88
C LEU A 241 -10.01 -3.97 10.36
N LYS A 242 -11.04 -4.73 10.73
CA LYS A 242 -11.14 -5.33 12.06
C LYS A 242 -10.20 -6.55 12.17
N GLY A 243 -9.66 -6.77 13.36
CA GLY A 243 -8.84 -7.93 13.70
C GLY A 243 -7.36 -7.59 13.91
N ASP A 244 -6.61 -8.55 14.43
CA ASP A 244 -5.22 -8.43 14.89
C ASP A 244 -4.18 -9.07 13.95
N PHE A 245 -4.62 -9.58 12.80
CA PHE A 245 -3.78 -10.35 11.88
C PHE A 245 -2.64 -9.54 11.24
N LEU A 246 -2.77 -8.22 11.14
CA LEU A 246 -1.81 -7.36 10.43
C LEU A 246 -0.41 -7.37 11.07
N ALA A 247 -0.31 -7.54 12.39
CA ALA A 247 1.00 -7.66 13.05
C ALA A 247 1.75 -8.92 12.60
N ARG A 248 1.06 -10.07 12.59
CA ARG A 248 1.62 -11.35 12.13
C ARG A 248 1.99 -11.27 10.64
N GLU A 249 1.11 -10.67 9.84
CA GLU A 249 1.33 -10.52 8.41
C GLU A 249 2.51 -9.58 8.09
N THR A 250 2.66 -8.47 8.84
CA THR A 250 3.82 -7.58 8.71
C THR A 250 5.13 -8.32 9.00
N LEU A 251 5.16 -9.10 10.08
CA LEU A 251 6.33 -9.92 10.44
C LEU A 251 6.61 -11.01 9.40
N ARG A 252 5.57 -11.67 8.87
CA ARG A 252 5.73 -12.68 7.82
C ARG A 252 6.38 -12.07 6.58
N ILE A 253 5.83 -10.95 6.09
CA ILE A 253 6.38 -10.26 4.93
C ILE A 253 7.80 -9.77 5.17
N GLN A 254 8.11 -9.24 6.37
CA GLN A 254 9.46 -8.80 6.70
C GLN A 254 10.46 -9.96 6.76
N ARG A 255 10.07 -11.14 7.28
CA ARG A 255 10.92 -12.32 7.25
C ARG A 255 11.23 -12.75 5.82
N GLU A 256 10.24 -12.77 4.95
CA GLU A 256 10.41 -13.14 3.54
C GLU A 256 11.24 -12.10 2.75
N ALA A 257 11.03 -10.83 3.02
CA ALA A 257 11.70 -9.76 2.29
C ALA A 257 13.14 -9.49 2.80
N PHE A 258 13.35 -9.58 4.12
CA PHE A 258 14.54 -9.05 4.78
C PHE A 258 15.21 -10.03 5.76
N GLY A 259 14.72 -11.25 5.88
CA GLY A 259 15.23 -12.27 6.80
C GLY A 259 14.82 -12.11 8.26
N GLY A 260 14.02 -11.09 8.61
CA GLY A 260 13.58 -10.83 9.98
C GLY A 260 12.83 -9.51 10.14
N ARG A 261 12.48 -9.19 11.39
CA ARG A 261 11.87 -7.88 11.72
C ARG A 261 12.84 -6.73 11.39
N ARG A 262 12.29 -5.66 10.82
CA ARG A 262 13.03 -4.44 10.46
C ARG A 262 12.29 -3.20 10.93
N GLY A 263 13.06 -2.27 11.45
CA GLY A 263 12.60 -0.95 11.92
C GLY A 263 11.73 -1.02 13.18
N ASP A 264 11.48 0.14 13.77
CA ASP A 264 10.53 0.30 14.86
C ASP A 264 9.13 0.57 14.26
N TRP A 265 8.19 -0.33 14.53
CA TRP A 265 6.81 -0.17 14.08
C TRP A 265 5.79 -0.73 15.07
N SER A 266 4.63 -0.09 15.06
CA SER A 266 3.47 -0.49 15.83
C SER A 266 2.19 -0.34 15.02
N LEU A 267 1.10 -0.92 15.53
CA LEU A 267 -0.24 -0.81 14.96
C LEU A 267 -1.19 -0.23 16.01
N ASP A 268 -2.06 0.69 15.58
CA ASP A 268 -3.19 1.17 16.39
C ASP A 268 -4.51 0.81 15.67
N GLY A 269 -5.20 -0.20 16.18
CA GLY A 269 -6.41 -0.75 15.58
C GLY A 269 -7.70 -0.01 15.92
N ARG A 270 -7.68 1.09 16.67
CA ARG A 270 -8.88 1.81 17.12
C ARG A 270 -9.68 2.48 15.99
N PHE A 271 -9.01 2.89 14.91
CA PHE A 271 -9.52 3.85 13.93
C PHE A 271 -10.06 3.25 12.64
N HIS A 272 -10.48 1.98 12.64
CA HIS A 272 -10.99 1.30 11.43
C HIS A 272 -12.40 1.76 11.00
N ALA A 273 -13.09 2.64 11.74
CA ALA A 273 -14.45 3.15 11.46
C ALA A 273 -15.47 2.03 11.13
N GLY A 274 -15.49 0.96 11.92
CA GLY A 274 -16.41 -0.18 11.71
C GLY A 274 -15.90 -1.26 10.74
N GLY A 275 -14.80 -1.06 10.02
CA GLY A 275 -14.16 -2.04 9.13
C GLY A 275 -13.97 -1.54 7.69
N TYR A 276 -13.54 -2.45 6.82
CA TYR A 276 -13.28 -2.14 5.41
C TYR A 276 -14.51 -1.60 4.68
N ALA A 277 -14.32 -0.59 3.85
CA ALA A 277 -15.35 0.08 3.07
C ALA A 277 -16.54 0.65 3.89
N ARG A 278 -16.39 0.73 5.21
CA ARG A 278 -17.36 1.43 6.06
C ARG A 278 -16.90 2.86 6.29
N THR A 279 -17.86 3.77 6.23
CA THR A 279 -17.71 5.19 6.53
C THR A 279 -18.69 5.58 7.65
N SER A 280 -18.39 6.65 8.36
CA SER A 280 -19.31 7.25 9.33
C SER A 280 -19.57 8.71 8.96
N PRO A 281 -20.67 9.32 9.45
CA PRO A 281 -20.89 10.76 9.29
C PRO A 281 -19.74 11.60 9.84
N GLU A 282 -19.12 11.17 10.92
CA GLU A 282 -17.93 11.79 11.52
C GLU A 282 -16.75 11.78 10.56
N LEU A 283 -16.41 10.60 10.00
CA LEU A 283 -15.33 10.45 9.03
C LEU A 283 -15.56 11.29 7.78
N THR A 284 -16.81 11.39 7.33
CA THR A 284 -17.19 12.21 6.18
C THR A 284 -16.96 13.69 6.48
N ARG A 285 -17.50 14.20 7.60
CA ARG A 285 -17.30 15.60 8.01
C ARG A 285 -15.81 15.94 8.20
N PHE A 286 -15.05 15.01 8.81
CA PHE A 286 -13.61 15.18 8.97
C PHE A 286 -12.90 15.32 7.62
N ALA A 287 -13.18 14.43 6.66
CA ALA A 287 -12.55 14.44 5.34
C ALA A 287 -12.89 15.72 4.56
N ASP A 288 -14.16 16.12 4.57
CA ASP A 288 -14.62 17.35 3.90
C ASP A 288 -14.01 18.61 4.55
N GLY A 289 -13.96 18.65 5.87
CA GLY A 289 -13.33 19.76 6.61
C GLY A 289 -11.82 19.84 6.38
N PHE A 290 -11.13 18.71 6.31
CA PHE A 290 -9.69 18.65 6.02
C PHE A 290 -9.40 19.13 4.59
N GLU A 291 -10.19 18.71 3.62
CA GLU A 291 -10.07 19.15 2.23
C GLU A 291 -10.33 20.66 2.11
N ALA A 292 -11.39 21.17 2.76
CA ALA A 292 -11.71 22.60 2.78
C ALA A 292 -10.61 23.46 3.40
N ALA A 293 -9.98 22.98 4.49
CA ALA A 293 -8.94 23.70 5.20
C ALA A 293 -7.57 23.66 4.50
N HIS A 294 -7.23 22.56 3.84
CA HIS A 294 -5.86 22.29 3.36
C HIS A 294 -5.75 22.06 1.85
N GLY A 295 -6.86 22.02 1.12
CA GLY A 295 -6.88 21.76 -0.34
C GLY A 295 -6.41 20.36 -0.72
N VAL A 296 -6.46 19.38 0.20
CA VAL A 296 -6.02 18.01 -0.01
C VAL A 296 -7.21 17.07 0.10
N PRO A 297 -7.75 16.57 -1.01
CA PRO A 297 -8.86 15.63 -1.01
C PRO A 297 -8.40 14.28 -0.42
N LEU A 298 -9.17 13.76 0.54
CA LEU A 298 -8.85 12.53 1.26
C LEU A 298 -9.65 11.34 0.73
N GLU A 299 -8.95 10.31 0.30
CA GLU A 299 -9.55 9.00 0.04
C GLU A 299 -10.13 8.43 1.34
N ARG A 300 -11.44 8.11 1.35
CA ARG A 300 -12.21 7.89 2.59
C ARG A 300 -12.04 6.51 3.22
N MET A 301 -11.60 5.49 2.45
CA MET A 301 -11.47 4.13 2.97
C MET A 301 -10.15 3.90 3.74
N TYR A 302 -9.11 4.67 3.44
CA TYR A 302 -7.77 4.53 4.00
C TYR A 302 -7.26 5.83 4.60
N VAL A 303 -7.00 6.84 3.76
CA VAL A 303 -6.28 8.06 4.15
C VAL A 303 -7.06 8.89 5.17
N ALA A 304 -8.36 9.07 4.96
CA ALA A 304 -9.21 9.82 5.89
C ALA A 304 -9.28 9.16 7.27
N LYS A 305 -9.37 7.81 7.32
CA LYS A 305 -9.37 7.07 8.61
C LYS A 305 -8.06 7.23 9.36
N MET A 306 -6.94 7.16 8.64
CA MET A 306 -5.62 7.36 9.21
C MET A 306 -5.48 8.78 9.77
N LEU A 307 -5.84 9.81 9.00
CA LEU A 307 -5.73 11.20 9.43
C LEU A 307 -6.66 11.50 10.61
N LEU A 308 -7.89 11.00 10.60
CA LEU A 308 -8.79 11.11 11.76
C LEU A 308 -8.15 10.47 13.01
N GLY A 309 -7.58 9.27 12.85
CA GLY A 309 -6.87 8.60 13.94
C GLY A 309 -5.66 9.39 14.45
N LEU A 310 -4.86 9.96 13.55
CA LEU A 310 -3.72 10.80 13.93
C LEU A 310 -4.15 12.08 14.63
N THR A 311 -5.24 12.70 14.20
CA THR A 311 -5.83 13.86 14.87
C THR A 311 -6.26 13.51 16.30
N THR A 312 -6.99 12.42 16.47
CA THR A 312 -7.39 11.93 17.80
C THR A 312 -6.17 11.65 18.68
N LEU A 313 -5.16 10.97 18.16
CA LEU A 313 -3.91 10.71 18.88
C LEU A 313 -3.18 11.99 19.29
N ALA A 314 -3.17 13.01 18.44
CA ALA A 314 -2.58 14.32 18.77
C ALA A 314 -3.36 15.01 19.90
N GLU A 315 -4.69 15.00 19.85
CA GLU A 315 -5.56 15.56 20.87
C GLU A 315 -5.43 14.82 22.21
N GLU A 316 -5.26 13.50 22.18
CA GLU A 316 -4.97 12.65 23.36
C GLU A 316 -3.56 12.88 23.94
N GLY A 317 -2.69 13.64 23.25
CA GLY A 317 -1.30 13.87 23.70
C GLY A 317 -0.37 12.66 23.49
N ALA A 318 -0.70 11.78 22.54
CA ALA A 318 0.11 10.59 22.23
C ALA A 318 1.47 10.90 21.58
N PHE A 319 1.67 12.14 21.14
CA PHE A 319 2.91 12.64 20.55
C PHE A 319 3.54 13.69 21.47
N ALA A 320 4.81 13.53 21.80
CA ALA A 320 5.53 14.54 22.58
C ALA A 320 5.64 15.87 21.79
N PRO A 321 5.64 17.03 22.47
CA PRO A 321 5.94 18.31 21.82
C PRO A 321 7.27 18.24 21.04
N GLY A 322 7.31 18.85 19.86
CA GLY A 322 8.44 18.79 18.95
C GLY A 322 8.41 17.60 17.96
N THR A 323 7.52 16.62 18.18
CA THR A 323 7.39 15.48 17.24
C THR A 323 6.89 15.93 15.87
N ARG A 324 7.50 15.38 14.80
CA ARG A 324 7.01 15.50 13.44
C ARG A 324 6.18 14.26 13.10
N VAL A 325 4.90 14.45 12.84
CA VAL A 325 3.99 13.37 12.40
C VAL A 325 3.85 13.44 10.89
N VAL A 326 4.25 12.39 10.19
CA VAL A 326 4.16 12.28 8.73
C VAL A 326 3.06 11.31 8.36
N ALA A 327 2.00 11.80 7.73
CA ALA A 327 0.91 10.99 7.22
C ALA A 327 1.15 10.63 5.74
N VAL A 328 1.27 9.35 5.42
CA VAL A 328 1.46 8.89 4.03
C VAL A 328 0.12 8.89 3.30
N VAL A 329 -0.06 9.81 2.36
CA VAL A 329 -1.23 9.88 1.49
C VAL A 329 -1.08 8.84 0.39
N THR A 330 -1.68 7.67 0.59
CA THR A 330 -1.49 6.49 -0.26
C THR A 330 -2.37 6.44 -1.50
N GLY A 331 -3.28 7.38 -1.67
CA GLY A 331 -4.19 7.44 -2.81
C GLY A 331 -5.08 8.68 -2.77
N ARG A 332 -5.77 8.93 -3.86
CA ARG A 332 -6.75 10.02 -4.02
C ARG A 332 -8.16 9.47 -4.02
N PRO A 333 -9.17 10.30 -3.72
CA PRO A 333 -10.55 10.00 -4.06
C PRO A 333 -10.67 9.67 -5.55
N GLU A 334 -11.60 8.80 -5.89
CA GLU A 334 -11.96 8.62 -7.28
C GLU A 334 -12.69 9.86 -7.79
N PRO A 335 -12.43 10.31 -9.03
CA PRO A 335 -13.34 11.24 -9.68
C PRO A 335 -14.75 10.61 -9.71
N VAL A 336 -15.73 11.37 -9.27
CA VAL A 336 -17.16 11.00 -9.32
C VAL A 336 -17.61 10.93 -10.78
#